data_d51aeab57c0d5cedc16d19e4883f9fb6
#
_entry.id   d51aeab57c0d5cedc16d19e4883f9fb6
#
_cell.length_a   1.000
_cell.length_b   1.000
_cell.length_c   1.000
_cell.angle_alpha   90.00
_cell.angle_beta   90.00
_cell.angle_gamma   90.00
#
_symmetry.space_group_name_H-M   'P 1'
#
loop_
_entity.id
_entity.type
_entity.pdbx_description
1 polymer ?
#
loop_
_entity_poly.entity_id
_entity_poly.type
_entity_poly.pdbx_seq_one_letter_code
_entity_poly.pdbx_strand_id
1 'polypeptide(L)'
;NVFRTLQTALNTFINTRKWTSDNYQQNERIACNFLLNLQSTGDLNVYNASLTIQAARPVFNTSYLSPIINFKDDNVIFKYVEFQQLEFNENRVSGSDALVSNLTAIIAYYANLVLAFDYASFSLRVGDPYFQKAQNIVNNAPDGRGISGWKAFDGVRNRYWLVENMLNSRYTIMHDVYYNYYRLGMDKLYEDENAARAE
;
A
#
# COMPACT_ATOMS: atom_id res chain seq x y z
N ASN A 1 -23.86 -6.79 -11.36
CA ASN A 1 -23.69 -6.02 -10.14
C ASN A 1 -22.29 -5.38 -10.13
N VAL A 2 -22.24 -4.08 -10.36
CA VAL A 2 -21.01 -3.29 -10.52
C VAL A 2 -19.99 -3.49 -9.37
N PHE A 3 -20.45 -3.67 -8.13
CA PHE A 3 -19.55 -3.86 -6.99
C PHE A 3 -18.83 -5.22 -7.02
N ARG A 4 -19.50 -6.25 -7.51
CA ARG A 4 -18.89 -7.57 -7.67
C ARG A 4 -17.87 -7.58 -8.80
N THR A 5 -18.16 -6.90 -9.91
CA THR A 5 -17.21 -6.76 -11.02
C THR A 5 -16.02 -5.92 -10.63
N LEU A 6 -16.21 -4.84 -9.85
CA LEU A 6 -15.13 -4.04 -9.29
C LEU A 6 -14.22 -4.88 -8.36
N GLN A 7 -14.81 -5.64 -7.44
CA GLN A 7 -14.08 -6.55 -6.56
C GLN A 7 -13.22 -7.54 -7.35
N THR A 8 -13.81 -8.17 -8.36
CA THR A 8 -13.08 -9.11 -9.24
C THR A 8 -11.96 -8.41 -10.00
N ALA A 9 -12.21 -7.21 -10.56
CA ALA A 9 -11.20 -6.44 -11.27
C ALA A 9 -10.03 -6.04 -10.36
N LEU A 10 -10.30 -5.58 -9.14
CA LEU A 10 -9.28 -5.22 -8.14
C LEU A 10 -8.46 -6.45 -7.70
N ASN A 11 -9.13 -7.57 -7.42
CA ASN A 11 -8.44 -8.82 -7.08
C ASN A 11 -7.53 -9.29 -8.22
N THR A 12 -8.01 -9.24 -9.44
CA THR A 12 -7.20 -9.57 -10.62
C THR A 12 -6.02 -8.62 -10.73
N PHE A 13 -6.25 -7.31 -10.66
CA PHE A 13 -5.22 -6.29 -10.78
C PHE A 13 -4.10 -6.47 -9.74
N ILE A 14 -4.45 -6.71 -8.47
CA ILE A 14 -3.47 -6.87 -7.39
C ILE A 14 -2.70 -8.19 -7.54
N ASN A 15 -3.38 -9.30 -7.82
CA ASN A 15 -2.79 -10.64 -7.73
C ASN A 15 -2.11 -11.13 -9.02
N THR A 16 -2.44 -10.54 -10.19
CA THR A 16 -1.84 -10.97 -11.46
C THR A 16 -0.69 -10.06 -11.90
N ARG A 17 -0.63 -8.84 -11.37
CA ARG A 17 0.47 -7.92 -11.67
C ARG A 17 1.74 -8.35 -10.95
N LYS A 18 2.86 -8.36 -11.67
CA LYS A 18 4.18 -8.57 -11.09
C LYS A 18 4.68 -7.27 -10.44
N TRP A 19 4.58 -7.17 -9.12
CA TRP A 19 5.00 -5.98 -8.34
C TRP A 19 6.48 -5.94 -8.00
N THR A 20 7.14 -7.12 -7.97
CA THR A 20 8.55 -7.30 -7.61
C THR A 20 9.22 -8.24 -8.61
N SER A 21 10.56 -8.23 -8.69
CA SER A 21 11.33 -9.20 -9.44
C SER A 21 11.39 -10.57 -8.77
N ASP A 22 11.12 -10.63 -7.48
CA ASP A 22 11.24 -11.84 -6.69
C ASP A 22 10.12 -12.84 -6.98
N ASN A 23 10.43 -14.11 -6.79
CA ASN A 23 9.48 -15.21 -6.95
C ASN A 23 9.08 -15.72 -5.57
N TYR A 24 7.91 -15.32 -5.10
CA TYR A 24 7.34 -15.80 -3.85
C TYR A 24 6.74 -17.20 -4.00
N GLN A 25 7.11 -18.11 -3.11
CA GLN A 25 6.38 -19.35 -2.91
C GLN A 25 4.99 -19.03 -2.33
N GLN A 26 4.07 -19.98 -2.42
CA GLN A 26 2.70 -19.75 -1.98
C GLN A 26 2.60 -19.42 -0.48
N ASN A 27 3.45 -19.99 0.35
CA ASN A 27 3.54 -19.75 1.79
C ASN A 27 4.32 -18.48 2.17
N GLU A 28 5.02 -17.86 1.21
CA GLU A 28 5.78 -16.61 1.39
C GLU A 28 4.97 -15.37 0.99
N ARG A 29 3.78 -15.56 0.43
CA ARG A 29 2.93 -14.45 -0.01
C ARG A 29 2.50 -13.61 1.18
N ILE A 30 2.59 -12.29 1.00
CA ILE A 30 2.18 -11.32 2.01
C ILE A 30 0.66 -11.40 2.21
N ALA A 31 0.23 -11.68 3.45
CA ALA A 31 -1.18 -11.65 3.80
C ALA A 31 -1.64 -10.19 3.89
N CYS A 32 -2.47 -9.74 2.94
CA CYS A 32 -2.99 -8.37 2.94
C CYS A 32 -4.48 -8.31 2.61
N ASN A 33 -5.16 -7.34 3.24
CA ASN A 33 -6.55 -6.99 3.01
C ASN A 33 -6.67 -5.55 2.53
N PHE A 34 -7.46 -5.35 1.49
CA PHE A 34 -7.90 -4.05 0.99
C PHE A 34 -9.42 -3.97 1.15
N LEU A 35 -9.88 -3.27 2.18
CA LEU A 35 -11.31 -3.06 2.44
C LEU A 35 -11.75 -1.71 1.90
N LEU A 36 -12.54 -1.71 0.84
CA LEU A 36 -13.05 -0.52 0.19
C LEU A 36 -14.54 -0.31 0.55
N ASN A 37 -14.82 0.73 1.34
CA ASN A 37 -16.18 1.13 1.70
C ASN A 37 -16.63 2.24 0.77
N LEU A 38 -17.67 1.98 -0.04
CA LEU A 38 -18.13 2.84 -1.12
C LEU A 38 -19.31 3.71 -0.71
N GLN A 39 -19.31 4.95 -1.17
CA GLN A 39 -20.42 5.89 -1.07
C GLN A 39 -20.70 6.50 -2.46
N SER A 40 -21.96 6.55 -2.86
CA SER A 40 -22.35 7.23 -4.10
C SER A 40 -22.13 8.74 -3.97
N THR A 41 -21.61 9.36 -5.03
CA THR A 41 -21.48 10.82 -5.11
C THR A 41 -22.71 11.51 -5.69
N GLY A 42 -23.63 10.76 -6.29
CA GLY A 42 -24.72 11.25 -7.14
C GLY A 42 -24.33 11.35 -8.62
N ASP A 43 -23.03 11.43 -8.94
CA ASP A 43 -22.55 11.37 -10.32
C ASP A 43 -22.49 9.93 -10.83
N LEU A 44 -22.78 9.75 -12.12
CA LEU A 44 -22.84 8.42 -12.73
C LEU A 44 -21.47 7.72 -12.68
N ASN A 45 -21.45 6.52 -12.09
CA ASN A 45 -20.27 5.67 -11.95
C ASN A 45 -19.09 6.30 -11.16
N VAL A 46 -19.32 7.39 -10.43
CA VAL A 46 -18.33 8.02 -9.55
C VAL A 46 -18.64 7.67 -8.10
N TYR A 47 -17.61 7.26 -7.37
CA TYR A 47 -17.72 6.82 -5.98
C TYR A 47 -16.71 7.52 -5.10
N ASN A 48 -17.16 8.02 -3.95
CA ASN A 48 -16.30 8.28 -2.82
C ASN A 48 -16.10 6.97 -2.05
N ALA A 49 -14.95 6.84 -1.40
CA ALA A 49 -14.68 5.66 -0.59
C ALA A 49 -13.74 5.96 0.58
N SER A 50 -13.73 5.08 1.56
CA SER A 50 -12.60 4.89 2.44
C SER A 50 -11.95 3.54 2.15
N LEU A 51 -10.62 3.51 2.10
CA LEU A 51 -9.84 2.30 1.87
C LEU A 51 -9.05 1.97 3.14
N THR A 52 -9.30 0.80 3.72
CA THR A 52 -8.47 0.27 4.81
C THR A 52 -7.52 -0.78 4.26
N ILE A 53 -6.23 -0.59 4.52
CA ILE A 53 -5.15 -1.48 4.12
C ILE A 53 -4.58 -2.13 5.38
N GLN A 54 -4.60 -3.46 5.40
CA GLN A 54 -4.00 -4.25 6.47
C GLN A 54 -3.09 -5.28 5.84
N ALA A 55 -1.84 -5.34 6.31
CA ALA A 55 -0.91 -6.39 5.90
C ALA A 55 -0.16 -6.93 7.12
N ALA A 56 0.16 -8.21 7.07
CA ALA A 56 0.87 -8.90 8.12
C ALA A 56 1.87 -9.89 7.50
N ARG A 57 2.96 -10.13 8.21
CA ARG A 57 3.99 -11.10 7.85
C ARG A 57 4.02 -12.25 8.86
N PRO A 58 4.41 -13.46 8.45
CA PRO A 58 4.67 -14.54 9.38
C PRO A 58 5.88 -14.19 10.26
N VAL A 59 5.80 -14.49 11.54
CA VAL A 59 6.94 -14.44 12.46
C VAL A 59 7.72 -15.74 12.35
N PHE A 60 9.04 -15.62 12.25
CA PHE A 60 9.92 -16.76 12.02
C PHE A 60 9.68 -17.88 13.05
N ASN A 61 9.55 -19.10 12.56
CA ASN A 61 9.34 -20.33 13.33
C ASN A 61 8.16 -20.32 14.32
N THR A 62 7.11 -19.53 14.00
CA THR A 62 5.87 -19.47 14.77
C THR A 62 4.64 -19.67 13.86
N SER A 63 3.47 -19.83 14.47
CA SER A 63 2.19 -19.96 13.75
C SER A 63 1.42 -18.63 13.65
N TYR A 64 1.93 -17.52 14.16
CA TYR A 64 1.22 -16.27 14.15
C TYR A 64 1.79 -15.23 13.17
N LEU A 65 0.95 -14.26 12.84
CA LEU A 65 1.26 -13.16 11.93
C LEU A 65 1.47 -11.88 12.74
N SER A 66 2.49 -11.10 12.38
CA SER A 66 2.73 -9.77 12.93
C SER A 66 2.28 -8.70 11.93
N PRO A 67 1.42 -7.74 12.34
CA PRO A 67 0.96 -6.67 11.44
C PRO A 67 2.13 -5.76 11.05
N ILE A 68 2.27 -5.49 9.74
CA ILE A 68 3.29 -4.57 9.19
C ILE A 68 2.68 -3.23 8.76
N ILE A 69 1.40 -3.22 8.39
CA ILE A 69 0.66 -2.00 8.07
C ILE A 69 -0.80 -2.15 8.48
N ASN A 70 -1.36 -1.11 9.08
CA ASN A 70 -2.78 -0.95 9.33
C ASN A 70 -3.12 0.53 9.14
N PHE A 71 -3.61 0.90 7.97
CA PHE A 71 -3.85 2.28 7.60
C PHE A 71 -5.23 2.46 6.97
N LYS A 72 -5.90 3.57 7.27
CA LYS A 72 -7.17 3.97 6.66
C LYS A 72 -6.96 5.26 5.88
N ASP A 73 -7.33 5.23 4.61
CA ASP A 73 -7.34 6.35 3.70
C ASP A 73 -8.79 6.77 3.41
N ASP A 74 -9.14 7.98 3.82
CA ASP A 74 -10.47 8.54 3.62
C ASP A 74 -10.53 9.45 2.37
N ASN A 75 -9.42 9.62 1.64
CA ASN A 75 -9.29 10.48 0.46
C ASN A 75 -9.37 9.69 -0.85
N VAL A 76 -10.38 8.83 -0.98
CA VAL A 76 -10.54 7.97 -2.14
C VAL A 76 -11.76 8.41 -2.93
N ILE A 77 -11.54 8.90 -4.15
CA ILE A 77 -12.58 9.15 -5.15
C ILE A 77 -12.16 8.53 -6.47
N PHE A 78 -13.08 7.89 -7.16
CA PHE A 78 -12.78 7.27 -8.45
C PHE A 78 -14.03 7.07 -9.29
N LYS A 79 -13.81 6.83 -10.58
CA LYS A 79 -14.83 6.41 -11.52
C LYS A 79 -14.58 4.97 -11.94
N TYR A 80 -15.63 4.17 -11.92
CA TYR A 80 -15.60 2.79 -12.41
C TYR A 80 -16.87 2.43 -13.17
N VAL A 81 -16.70 1.93 -14.38
CA VAL A 81 -17.79 1.40 -15.20
C VAL A 81 -17.76 -0.12 -15.13
N GLU A 82 -18.92 -0.77 -15.08
CA GLU A 82 -19.02 -2.22 -15.00
C GLU A 82 -18.26 -2.90 -16.15
N PHE A 83 -17.44 -3.91 -15.84
CA PHE A 83 -16.52 -4.62 -16.72
C PHE A 83 -15.33 -3.80 -17.25
N GLN A 84 -15.09 -2.60 -16.74
CA GLN A 84 -13.90 -1.82 -17.10
C GLN A 84 -12.63 -2.54 -16.65
N GLN A 85 -11.66 -2.67 -17.55
CA GLN A 85 -10.35 -3.18 -17.21
C GLN A 85 -9.55 -2.12 -16.44
N LEU A 86 -8.83 -2.57 -15.41
CA LEU A 86 -7.96 -1.72 -14.62
C LEU A 86 -6.55 -1.74 -15.18
N GLU A 87 -6.11 -0.62 -15.71
CA GLU A 87 -4.77 -0.44 -16.28
C GLU A 87 -3.95 0.50 -15.42
N PHE A 88 -2.67 0.19 -15.26
CA PHE A 88 -1.71 1.04 -14.56
C PHE A 88 -0.34 0.94 -15.20
N ASN A 89 0.28 2.10 -15.44
CA ASN A 89 1.64 2.21 -15.96
C ASN A 89 2.47 3.10 -15.02
N GLU A 90 3.56 2.58 -14.51
CA GLU A 90 4.45 3.29 -13.58
C GLU A 90 5.07 4.56 -14.19
N ASN A 91 5.24 4.58 -15.51
CA ASN A 91 5.77 5.74 -16.26
C ASN A 91 4.70 6.73 -16.68
N ARG A 92 3.42 6.35 -16.57
CA ARG A 92 2.28 7.19 -16.91
C ARG A 92 1.13 6.91 -15.93
N VAL A 93 1.26 7.44 -14.72
CA VAL A 93 0.30 7.23 -13.62
C VAL A 93 -1.06 7.85 -13.94
N SER A 94 -1.08 9.05 -14.50
CA SER A 94 -2.31 9.74 -14.91
C SER A 94 -2.66 9.42 -16.37
N GLY A 95 -3.86 8.90 -16.58
CA GLY A 95 -4.43 8.64 -17.92
C GLY A 95 -5.31 9.78 -18.41
N SER A 96 -6.11 9.52 -19.45
CA SER A 96 -7.04 10.50 -20.06
C SER A 96 -8.22 10.87 -19.16
N ASP A 97 -8.69 9.95 -18.30
CA ASP A 97 -9.70 10.21 -17.28
C ASP A 97 -9.02 10.09 -15.89
N ALA A 98 -8.91 11.23 -15.21
CA ALA A 98 -8.23 11.33 -13.93
C ALA A 98 -8.90 10.48 -12.84
N LEU A 99 -10.24 10.42 -12.79
CA LEU A 99 -10.96 9.62 -11.80
C LEU A 99 -10.83 8.12 -12.04
N VAL A 100 -10.74 7.68 -13.30
CA VAL A 100 -10.45 6.28 -13.63
C VAL A 100 -9.03 5.91 -13.19
N SER A 101 -8.05 6.75 -13.52
CA SER A 101 -6.65 6.54 -13.20
C SER A 101 -6.38 6.59 -11.69
N ASN A 102 -7.18 7.37 -10.94
CA ASN A 102 -6.99 7.53 -9.51
C ASN A 102 -7.19 6.22 -8.73
N LEU A 103 -8.14 5.37 -9.15
CA LEU A 103 -8.33 4.07 -8.52
C LEU A 103 -7.08 3.20 -8.61
N THR A 104 -6.56 3.02 -9.82
CA THR A 104 -5.38 2.18 -10.05
C THR A 104 -4.12 2.78 -9.44
N ALA A 105 -3.98 4.10 -9.43
CA ALA A 105 -2.89 4.80 -8.76
C ALA A 105 -2.92 4.55 -7.23
N ILE A 106 -4.08 4.65 -6.58
CA ILE A 106 -4.23 4.39 -5.14
C ILE A 106 -3.87 2.94 -4.82
N ILE A 107 -4.40 1.98 -5.56
CA ILE A 107 -4.11 0.56 -5.30
C ILE A 107 -2.64 0.25 -5.55
N ALA A 108 -2.04 0.77 -6.62
CA ALA A 108 -0.62 0.59 -6.91
C ALA A 108 0.28 1.24 -5.85
N TYR A 109 -0.10 2.41 -5.35
CA TYR A 109 0.60 3.09 -4.26
C TYR A 109 0.64 2.20 -3.00
N TYR A 110 -0.51 1.69 -2.55
CA TYR A 110 -0.56 0.85 -1.36
C TYR A 110 0.06 -0.53 -1.57
N ALA A 111 -0.01 -1.11 -2.75
CA ALA A 111 0.72 -2.34 -3.07
C ALA A 111 2.24 -2.14 -2.91
N ASN A 112 2.79 -1.03 -3.40
CA ASN A 112 4.19 -0.69 -3.20
C ASN A 112 4.53 -0.41 -1.73
N LEU A 113 3.63 0.24 -0.96
CA LEU A 113 3.85 0.44 0.48
C LEU A 113 3.86 -0.87 1.27
N VAL A 114 2.94 -1.81 0.97
CA VAL A 114 2.94 -3.13 1.61
C VAL A 114 4.27 -3.83 1.35
N LEU A 115 4.77 -3.83 0.11
CA LEU A 115 6.08 -4.39 -0.23
C LEU A 115 7.20 -3.65 0.51
N ALA A 116 7.18 -2.31 0.51
CA ALA A 116 8.22 -1.51 1.16
C ALA A 116 8.36 -1.85 2.65
N PHE A 117 7.24 -1.93 3.36
CA PHE A 117 7.24 -2.28 4.78
C PHE A 117 7.60 -3.76 5.02
N ASP A 118 7.16 -4.68 4.16
CA ASP A 118 7.54 -6.08 4.26
C ASP A 118 9.07 -6.24 4.12
N TYR A 119 9.66 -5.71 3.07
CA TYR A 119 11.11 -5.76 2.86
C TYR A 119 11.89 -5.05 3.98
N ALA A 120 11.43 -3.87 4.44
CA ALA A 120 12.05 -3.13 5.53
C ALA A 120 12.03 -3.91 6.86
N SER A 121 11.07 -4.81 7.06
CA SER A 121 10.97 -5.66 8.24
C SER A 121 12.01 -6.78 8.26
N PHE A 122 12.64 -7.10 7.14
CA PHE A 122 13.66 -8.16 7.02
C PHE A 122 15.10 -7.64 6.96
N SER A 123 15.30 -6.47 6.34
CA SER A 123 16.64 -5.92 6.17
C SER A 123 16.60 -4.40 6.03
N LEU A 124 17.62 -3.75 6.59
CA LEU A 124 17.77 -2.30 6.56
C LEU A 124 17.78 -1.77 5.12
N ARG A 125 16.93 -0.81 4.83
CA ARG A 125 16.86 -0.03 3.58
C ARG A 125 16.47 -0.83 2.32
N VAL A 126 16.18 -2.13 2.41
CA VAL A 126 15.79 -2.95 1.26
C VAL A 126 14.37 -2.63 0.77
N GLY A 127 13.54 -2.01 1.62
CA GLY A 127 12.24 -1.46 1.25
C GLY A 127 12.27 -0.15 0.45
N ASP A 128 13.40 0.57 0.44
CA ASP A 128 13.54 1.90 -0.18
C ASP A 128 13.13 1.96 -1.66
N PRO A 129 13.48 1.00 -2.52
CA PRO A 129 13.02 1.02 -3.91
C PRO A 129 11.51 1.06 -4.06
N TYR A 130 10.77 0.41 -3.17
CA TYR A 130 9.31 0.39 -3.18
C TYR A 130 8.72 1.67 -2.59
N PHE A 131 9.33 2.27 -1.56
CA PHE A 131 8.99 3.63 -1.13
C PHE A 131 9.21 4.64 -2.25
N GLN A 132 10.29 4.53 -3.02
CA GLN A 132 10.54 5.39 -4.19
C GLN A 132 9.51 5.21 -5.30
N LYS A 133 9.07 3.97 -5.56
CA LYS A 133 7.97 3.71 -6.50
C LYS A 133 6.66 4.35 -6.01
N ALA A 134 6.35 4.23 -4.72
CA ALA A 134 5.19 4.89 -4.12
C ALA A 134 5.31 6.42 -4.22
N GLN A 135 6.49 7.00 -3.99
CA GLN A 135 6.74 8.44 -4.16
C GLN A 135 6.60 8.87 -5.63
N ASN A 136 7.05 8.05 -6.58
CA ASN A 136 6.84 8.34 -8.00
C ASN A 136 5.34 8.39 -8.35
N ILE A 137 4.53 7.50 -7.77
CA ILE A 137 3.07 7.55 -7.96
C ILE A 137 2.50 8.85 -7.37
N VAL A 138 2.93 9.27 -6.19
CA VAL A 138 2.51 10.54 -5.57
C VAL A 138 2.85 11.74 -6.47
N ASN A 139 4.07 11.79 -6.99
CA ASN A 139 4.56 12.89 -7.82
C ASN A 139 3.84 13.01 -9.17
N ASN A 140 3.34 11.89 -9.71
CA ASN A 140 2.66 11.80 -10.99
C ASN A 140 1.17 11.46 -10.88
N ALA A 141 0.61 11.59 -9.67
CA ALA A 141 -0.77 11.22 -9.39
C ALA A 141 -1.76 12.00 -10.25
N PRO A 142 -2.92 11.40 -10.57
CA PRO A 142 -3.97 12.11 -11.26
C PRO A 142 -4.41 13.36 -10.49
N ASP A 143 -4.61 14.44 -11.21
CA ASP A 143 -5.15 15.69 -10.67
C ASP A 143 -6.52 15.97 -11.30
N GLY A 144 -7.50 16.36 -10.49
CA GLY A 144 -8.84 16.59 -10.97
C GLY A 144 -9.82 16.91 -9.84
N ARG A 145 -11.04 17.28 -10.23
CA ARG A 145 -12.09 17.65 -9.27
C ARG A 145 -12.38 16.52 -8.28
N GLY A 146 -12.26 16.83 -6.99
CA GLY A 146 -12.51 15.90 -5.89
C GLY A 146 -11.35 14.98 -5.56
N ILE A 147 -10.30 14.89 -6.39
CA ILE A 147 -9.10 14.12 -6.11
C ILE A 147 -8.26 14.84 -5.06
N SER A 148 -7.91 14.15 -3.98
CA SER A 148 -7.11 14.68 -2.88
C SER A 148 -6.24 13.58 -2.24
N GLY A 149 -5.41 13.97 -1.26
CA GLY A 149 -4.54 13.05 -0.53
C GLY A 149 -3.20 12.77 -1.20
N TRP A 150 -2.92 13.37 -2.36
CA TRP A 150 -1.67 13.24 -3.08
C TRP A 150 -0.69 14.40 -2.87
N LYS A 151 -1.16 15.51 -2.32
CA LYS A 151 -0.37 16.74 -2.15
C LYS A 151 -0.18 17.08 -0.68
N ALA A 152 0.93 17.73 -0.35
CA ALA A 152 1.27 18.10 1.03
C ALA A 152 0.17 18.93 1.72
N PHE A 153 -0.54 19.76 0.95
CA PHE A 153 -1.60 20.65 1.45
C PHE A 153 -2.98 19.99 1.54
N ASP A 154 -3.15 18.74 1.05
CA ASP A 154 -4.42 18.01 1.15
C ASP A 154 -4.71 17.50 2.58
N GLY A 155 -3.81 17.73 3.53
CA GLY A 155 -3.95 17.34 4.92
C GLY A 155 -2.62 16.83 5.49
N VAL A 156 -2.59 16.62 6.80
CA VAL A 156 -1.37 16.18 7.52
C VAL A 156 -1.22 14.66 7.60
N ARG A 157 -2.26 13.90 7.24
CA ARG A 157 -2.28 12.42 7.28
C ARG A 157 -2.83 11.91 5.95
N ASN A 158 -1.96 11.85 4.94
CA ASN A 158 -2.34 11.44 3.59
C ASN A 158 -1.22 10.63 2.92
N ARG A 159 -1.43 10.22 1.68
CA ARG A 159 -0.47 9.43 0.88
C ARG A 159 0.86 10.16 0.68
N TYR A 160 0.82 11.49 0.49
CA TYR A 160 2.05 12.29 0.35
C TYR A 160 2.94 12.15 1.59
N TRP A 161 2.42 12.48 2.77
CA TRP A 161 3.21 12.49 4.00
C TRP A 161 3.65 11.09 4.44
N LEU A 162 2.85 10.07 4.17
CA LEU A 162 3.19 8.70 4.56
C LEU A 162 4.48 8.22 3.88
N VAL A 163 4.63 8.45 2.58
CA VAL A 163 5.84 8.04 1.85
C VAL A 163 6.97 9.04 2.00
N GLU A 164 6.68 10.35 2.03
CA GLU A 164 7.67 11.39 2.24
C GLU A 164 8.44 11.18 3.56
N ASN A 165 7.72 10.89 4.65
CA ASN A 165 8.36 10.65 5.95
C ASN A 165 9.26 9.42 5.94
N MET A 166 8.92 8.36 5.20
CA MET A 166 9.76 7.16 5.11
C MET A 166 11.04 7.39 4.28
N LEU A 167 11.01 8.33 3.32
CA LEU A 167 12.17 8.66 2.49
C LEU A 167 12.99 9.84 3.04
N ASN A 168 12.45 10.59 4.00
CA ASN A 168 13.08 11.77 4.55
C ASN A 168 14.24 11.41 5.49
N SER A 169 15.41 11.96 5.23
CA SER A 169 16.62 11.71 6.03
C SER A 169 16.48 12.06 7.53
N ARG A 170 15.54 12.95 7.89
CA ARG A 170 15.27 13.32 9.30
C ARG A 170 14.64 12.15 10.08
N TYR A 171 13.96 11.24 9.40
CA TYR A 171 13.24 10.12 10.00
C TYR A 171 13.92 8.76 9.72
N THR A 172 15.19 8.75 9.34
CA THR A 172 15.95 7.52 9.05
C THR A 172 15.86 6.49 10.18
N ILE A 173 15.80 6.96 11.44
CA ILE A 173 15.63 6.12 12.62
C ILE A 173 14.41 5.17 12.53
N MET A 174 13.37 5.53 11.75
CA MET A 174 12.20 4.67 11.59
C MET A 174 12.51 3.35 10.88
N HIS A 175 13.51 3.34 9.98
CA HIS A 175 13.96 2.10 9.34
C HIS A 175 14.66 1.17 10.35
N ASP A 176 15.46 1.74 11.25
CA ASP A 176 16.13 0.99 12.31
C ASP A 176 15.08 0.41 13.29
N VAL A 177 14.11 1.23 13.71
CA VAL A 177 13.00 0.78 14.56
C VAL A 177 12.22 -0.36 13.91
N TYR A 178 11.90 -0.25 12.61
CA TYR A 178 11.19 -1.31 11.89
C TYR A 178 12.01 -2.61 11.86
N TYR A 179 13.27 -2.52 11.48
CA TYR A 179 14.16 -3.66 11.39
C TYR A 179 14.39 -4.32 12.76
N ASN A 180 14.71 -3.53 13.78
CA ASN A 180 14.94 -4.04 15.13
C ASN A 180 13.69 -4.73 15.66
N TYR A 181 12.53 -4.08 15.59
CA TYR A 181 11.28 -4.66 16.08
C TYR A 181 10.94 -5.98 15.40
N TYR A 182 10.99 -6.06 14.07
CA TYR A 182 10.57 -7.28 13.37
C TYR A 182 11.67 -8.32 13.30
N ARG A 183 12.89 -7.95 12.92
CA ARG A 183 13.96 -8.92 12.64
C ARG A 183 14.72 -9.33 13.88
N LEU A 184 15.07 -8.37 14.75
CA LEU A 184 15.84 -8.65 15.97
C LEU A 184 14.92 -8.96 17.16
N GLY A 185 13.74 -8.36 17.23
CA GLY A 185 12.73 -8.64 18.24
C GLY A 185 11.84 -9.84 17.85
N MET A 186 10.82 -9.62 17.03
CA MET A 186 9.77 -10.61 16.77
C MET A 186 10.31 -11.95 16.23
N ASP A 187 11.21 -11.93 15.25
CA ASP A 187 11.76 -13.16 14.66
C ASP A 187 12.72 -13.91 15.61
N LYS A 188 13.17 -13.27 16.70
CA LYS A 188 14.06 -13.89 17.70
C LYS A 188 13.31 -14.41 18.95
N LEU A 189 12.02 -14.09 19.11
CA LEU A 189 11.22 -14.52 20.26
C LEU A 189 11.27 -16.06 20.47
N TYR A 190 11.37 -16.82 19.39
CA TYR A 190 11.47 -18.28 19.47
C TYR A 190 12.82 -18.75 20.04
N GLU A 191 13.91 -18.05 19.74
CA GLU A 191 15.27 -18.43 20.15
C GLU A 191 15.58 -17.97 21.59
N ASP A 192 15.31 -16.72 21.91
CA ASP A 192 15.55 -16.10 23.22
C ASP A 192 14.55 -14.95 23.46
N GLU A 193 13.51 -15.21 24.25
CA GLU A 193 12.47 -14.25 24.58
C GLU A 193 13.01 -13.01 25.32
N ASN A 194 13.99 -13.20 26.23
CA ASN A 194 14.53 -12.08 27.01
C ASN A 194 15.39 -11.15 26.15
N ALA A 195 16.25 -11.71 25.31
CA ALA A 195 17.03 -10.94 24.36
C ALA A 195 16.14 -10.22 23.35
N ALA A 196 15.14 -10.91 22.79
CA ALA A 196 14.22 -10.35 21.82
C ALA A 196 13.34 -9.20 22.38
N ARG A 197 13.06 -9.20 23.69
CA ARG A 197 12.29 -8.11 24.36
C ARG A 197 13.16 -6.90 24.71
N ALA A 198 14.48 -7.03 24.67
CA ALA A 198 15.44 -5.97 24.97
C ALA A 198 15.71 -5.03 23.78
N GLU A 199 15.39 -5.48 22.56
CA GLU A 199 15.47 -4.71 21.32
C GLU A 199 14.24 -3.79 21.13
#